data_27223fdf84d1a401c9ed1fba0b01e485
#
_entry.id   27223fdf84d1a401c9ed1fba0b01e485
#
_cell.length_a   1.000
_cell.length_b   1.000
_cell.length_c   1.000
_cell.angle_alpha   90.00
_cell.angle_beta   90.00
_cell.angle_gamma   90.00
#
_symmetry.space_group_name_H-M   'P 1'
#
loop_
_entity.id
_entity.type
_entity.pdbx_description
1 polymer ?
#
loop_
_entity_poly.entity_id
_entity_poly.type
_entity_poly.pdbx_seq_one_letter_code
_entity_poly.pdbx_strand_id
1 'polypeptide(L)'
;MTRGIIDYLDDAELEGVIAHELTHIRNRDTRVLIVSIVFVGILSTVLTILTRGVLRAFLWSGGSSRRSNNGKGGAAIVVVIVAAIVCAAIAYFLSMLTRFAISRKREFMADAGGAELTRNPQALASALRKISSAPGLGHIEREDIAQLYIIHPKKIKQNFFDKLQSLFSTHPSTEERIRILEQF
;
A
#
# COMPACT_ATOMS: atom_id res chain seq x y z
N MET A 1 19.20 -5.74 -7.09
CA MET A 1 19.89 -4.66 -7.84
C MET A 1 20.14 -5.08 -9.27
N THR A 2 19.93 -4.19 -10.24
CA THR A 2 20.21 -4.44 -11.67
C THR A 2 21.61 -3.94 -12.03
N ARG A 3 22.23 -4.53 -13.07
CA ARG A 3 23.54 -4.09 -13.57
C ARG A 3 23.56 -2.60 -13.93
N GLY A 4 22.46 -2.10 -14.53
CA GLY A 4 22.36 -0.70 -14.93
C GLY A 4 22.44 0.29 -13.76
N ILE A 5 21.94 -0.06 -12.57
CA ILE A 5 22.06 0.77 -11.36
C ILE A 5 23.52 0.77 -10.87
N ILE A 6 24.19 -0.38 -10.91
CA ILE A 6 25.60 -0.50 -10.49
C ILE A 6 26.52 0.35 -11.37
N ASP A 7 26.27 0.36 -12.68
CA ASP A 7 27.08 1.12 -13.64
C ASP A 7 26.77 2.63 -13.65
N TYR A 8 25.61 3.03 -13.09
CA TYR A 8 25.12 4.41 -13.13
C TYR A 8 25.47 5.24 -11.88
N LEU A 9 25.59 4.57 -10.73
CA LEU A 9 25.89 5.19 -9.44
C LEU A 9 27.39 5.19 -9.18
N ASP A 10 27.89 6.20 -8.46
CA ASP A 10 29.23 6.15 -7.91
C ASP A 10 29.30 5.24 -6.66
N ASP A 11 30.52 4.95 -6.19
CA ASP A 11 30.74 4.00 -5.09
C ASP A 11 30.02 4.42 -3.80
N ALA A 12 30.01 5.71 -3.46
CA ALA A 12 29.37 6.22 -2.26
C ALA A 12 27.82 6.15 -2.37
N GLU A 13 27.28 6.45 -3.54
CA GLU A 13 25.85 6.36 -3.84
C GLU A 13 25.39 4.89 -3.81
N LEU A 14 26.21 3.99 -4.40
CA LEU A 14 25.95 2.56 -4.40
C LEU A 14 26.00 1.99 -2.98
N GLU A 15 26.97 2.40 -2.15
CA GLU A 15 27.04 2.04 -0.74
C GLU A 15 25.78 2.48 0.01
N GLY A 16 25.28 3.71 -0.23
CA GLY A 16 24.04 4.22 0.35
C GLY A 16 22.82 3.36 0.00
N VAL A 17 22.69 2.98 -1.26
CA VAL A 17 21.58 2.12 -1.71
C VAL A 17 21.70 0.71 -1.13
N ILE A 18 22.90 0.12 -1.08
CA ILE A 18 23.12 -1.19 -0.45
C ILE A 18 22.77 -1.15 1.04
N ALA A 19 23.16 -0.09 1.75
CA ALA A 19 22.85 0.08 3.17
C ALA A 19 21.34 0.22 3.43
N HIS A 20 20.62 0.91 2.53
CA HIS A 20 19.16 0.98 2.54
C HIS A 20 18.54 -0.43 2.43
N GLU A 21 18.94 -1.22 1.44
CA GLU A 21 18.46 -2.60 1.26
C GLU A 21 18.79 -3.51 2.46
N LEU A 22 20.02 -3.39 3.01
CA LEU A 22 20.41 -4.13 4.20
C LEU A 22 19.55 -3.77 5.41
N THR A 23 19.11 -2.51 5.52
CA THR A 23 18.21 -2.06 6.57
C THR A 23 16.84 -2.74 6.47
N HIS A 24 16.29 -2.92 5.27
CA HIS A 24 15.07 -3.70 5.05
C HIS A 24 15.20 -5.15 5.54
N ILE A 25 16.35 -5.78 5.27
CA ILE A 25 16.65 -7.15 5.73
C ILE A 25 16.75 -7.19 7.26
N ARG A 26 17.52 -6.26 7.86
CA ARG A 26 17.68 -6.12 9.31
C ARG A 26 16.35 -5.95 10.04
N ASN A 27 15.47 -5.10 9.50
CA ASN A 27 14.16 -4.79 10.07
C ASN A 27 13.11 -5.88 9.78
N ARG A 28 13.46 -6.92 9.01
CA ARG A 28 12.57 -8.02 8.62
C ARG A 28 11.30 -7.54 7.94
N ASP A 29 11.41 -6.54 7.10
CA ASP A 29 10.30 -5.84 6.46
C ASP A 29 9.38 -6.76 5.65
N THR A 30 9.92 -7.80 5.05
CA THR A 30 9.15 -8.84 4.35
C THR A 30 8.13 -9.52 5.25
N ARG A 31 8.44 -9.73 6.54
CA ARG A 31 7.48 -10.33 7.49
C ARG A 31 6.30 -9.41 7.74
N VAL A 32 6.56 -8.12 7.94
CA VAL A 32 5.50 -7.12 8.15
C VAL A 32 4.58 -7.05 6.92
N LEU A 33 5.18 -7.10 5.73
CA LEU A 33 4.43 -7.11 4.46
C LEU A 33 3.53 -8.35 4.36
N ILE A 34 4.05 -9.55 4.60
CA ILE A 34 3.29 -10.80 4.56
C ILE A 34 2.13 -10.77 5.56
N VAL A 35 2.40 -10.39 6.82
CA VAL A 35 1.35 -10.29 7.85
C VAL A 35 0.26 -9.31 7.43
N SER A 36 0.63 -8.17 6.87
CA SER A 36 -0.34 -7.17 6.40
C SER A 36 -1.20 -7.70 5.25
N ILE A 37 -0.61 -8.43 4.29
CA ILE A 37 -1.34 -9.03 3.16
C ILE A 37 -2.34 -10.09 3.67
N VAL A 38 -1.89 -10.97 4.57
CA VAL A 38 -2.74 -12.02 5.15
C VAL A 38 -3.91 -11.39 5.91
N PHE A 39 -3.64 -10.37 6.74
CA PHE A 39 -4.68 -9.70 7.52
C PHE A 39 -5.75 -9.04 6.62
N VAL A 40 -5.33 -8.29 5.61
CA VAL A 40 -6.25 -7.67 4.62
C VAL A 40 -7.01 -8.74 3.85
N GLY A 41 -6.35 -9.85 3.50
CA GLY A 41 -7.00 -11.00 2.83
C GLY A 41 -8.09 -11.64 3.67
N ILE A 42 -7.84 -11.84 4.97
CA ILE A 42 -8.85 -12.37 5.90
C ILE A 42 -10.06 -11.43 5.98
N LEU A 43 -9.82 -10.12 6.18
CA LEU A 43 -10.90 -9.13 6.24
C LEU A 43 -11.73 -9.08 4.95
N SER A 44 -11.06 -9.13 3.80
CA SER A 44 -11.72 -9.18 2.49
C SER A 44 -12.58 -10.42 2.34
N THR A 45 -12.09 -11.58 2.78
CA THR A 45 -12.84 -12.84 2.75
C THR A 45 -14.07 -12.77 3.65
N VAL A 46 -13.92 -12.29 4.88
CA VAL A 46 -15.04 -12.10 5.82
C VAL A 46 -16.09 -11.16 5.23
N LEU A 47 -15.68 -10.02 4.68
CA LEU A 47 -16.59 -9.08 4.03
C LEU A 47 -17.34 -9.75 2.86
N THR A 48 -16.65 -10.54 2.05
CA THR A 48 -17.26 -11.26 0.93
C THR A 48 -18.28 -12.29 1.41
N ILE A 49 -17.98 -13.05 2.46
CA ILE A 49 -18.92 -14.03 3.04
C ILE A 49 -20.16 -13.33 3.61
N LEU A 50 -19.96 -12.25 4.35
CA LEU A 50 -21.07 -11.46 4.91
C LEU A 50 -21.96 -10.89 3.79
N THR A 51 -21.38 -10.23 2.80
CA THR A 51 -22.17 -9.65 1.70
C THR A 51 -22.92 -10.67 0.90
N ARG A 52 -22.28 -11.82 0.57
CA ARG A 52 -22.94 -12.93 -0.15
C ARG A 52 -24.02 -13.61 0.70
N GLY A 53 -23.76 -13.81 2.00
CA GLY A 53 -24.72 -14.39 2.93
C GLY A 53 -25.98 -13.54 3.03
N VAL A 54 -25.79 -12.22 3.15
CA VAL A 54 -26.90 -11.27 3.18
C VAL A 54 -27.69 -11.26 1.88
N LEU A 55 -27.01 -11.18 0.75
CA LEU A 55 -27.66 -11.17 -0.55
C LEU A 55 -28.51 -12.44 -0.74
N ARG A 56 -27.98 -13.61 -0.36
CA ARG A 56 -28.75 -14.88 -0.39
C ARG A 56 -29.96 -14.85 0.54
N ALA A 57 -29.77 -14.41 1.79
CA ALA A 57 -30.88 -14.32 2.75
C ALA A 57 -31.98 -13.37 2.24
N PHE A 58 -31.62 -12.25 1.63
CA PHE A 58 -32.55 -11.31 1.01
C PHE A 58 -33.31 -11.92 -0.17
N LEU A 59 -32.62 -12.61 -1.08
CA LEU A 59 -33.23 -13.26 -2.24
C LEU A 59 -34.16 -14.41 -1.82
N TRP A 60 -33.80 -15.17 -0.80
CA TRP A 60 -34.64 -16.27 -0.29
C TRP A 60 -35.85 -15.76 0.54
N SER A 61 -35.67 -14.68 1.30
CA SER A 61 -36.76 -14.05 2.08
C SER A 61 -37.79 -13.36 1.17
N GLY A 62 -37.38 -12.86 0.01
CA GLY A 62 -38.29 -12.21 -0.96
C GLY A 62 -39.26 -13.19 -1.66
N GLY A 63 -38.97 -14.50 -1.62
CA GLY A 63 -39.80 -15.54 -2.27
C GLY A 63 -40.91 -16.14 -1.39
N SER A 64 -40.90 -15.94 -0.06
CA SER A 64 -41.84 -16.62 0.86
C SER A 64 -42.66 -15.70 1.73
N SER A 65 -42.71 -14.39 1.46
CA SER A 65 -43.49 -13.43 2.27
C SER A 65 -44.93 -13.27 1.78
N ARG A 66 -45.65 -14.37 1.71
CA ARG A 66 -47.12 -14.31 1.84
C ARG A 66 -47.53 -14.82 3.22
N ARG A 67 -47.92 -13.92 4.09
CA ARG A 67 -48.55 -14.14 5.40
C ARG A 67 -47.60 -14.27 6.60
N SER A 68 -47.10 -13.18 7.11
CA SER A 68 -47.02 -13.00 8.54
C SER A 68 -47.18 -11.49 8.90
N ASN A 69 -48.15 -11.21 9.70
CA ASN A 69 -48.66 -9.88 10.09
C ASN A 69 -47.77 -9.20 11.15
N ASN A 70 -46.45 -9.23 11.02
CA ASN A 70 -45.55 -8.51 11.93
C ASN A 70 -44.36 -7.90 11.15
N GLY A 71 -44.66 -6.89 10.31
CA GLY A 71 -43.72 -6.20 9.43
C GLY A 71 -42.55 -5.45 10.10
N LYS A 72 -42.49 -5.42 11.46
CA LYS A 72 -41.41 -4.71 12.20
C LYS A 72 -40.13 -5.56 12.36
N GLY A 73 -40.22 -6.88 12.42
CA GLY A 73 -39.04 -7.76 12.61
C GLY A 73 -38.14 -7.87 11.37
N GLY A 74 -38.72 -7.95 10.17
CA GLY A 74 -37.97 -8.06 8.93
C GLY A 74 -37.15 -6.80 8.60
N ALA A 75 -37.75 -5.62 8.81
CA ALA A 75 -37.05 -4.37 8.58
C ALA A 75 -35.84 -4.18 9.54
N ALA A 76 -36.00 -4.54 10.82
CA ALA A 76 -34.93 -4.45 11.81
C ALA A 76 -33.73 -5.36 11.44
N ILE A 77 -33.98 -6.58 10.97
CA ILE A 77 -32.93 -7.49 10.52
C ILE A 77 -32.16 -6.90 9.32
N VAL A 78 -32.87 -6.34 8.34
CA VAL A 78 -32.23 -5.71 7.17
C VAL A 78 -31.34 -4.55 7.60
N VAL A 79 -31.78 -3.69 8.51
CA VAL A 79 -31.00 -2.57 9.04
C VAL A 79 -29.73 -3.05 9.74
N VAL A 80 -29.81 -4.07 10.60
CA VAL A 80 -28.64 -4.65 11.28
C VAL A 80 -27.62 -5.21 10.29
N ILE A 81 -28.11 -5.89 9.27
CA ILE A 81 -27.27 -6.48 8.21
C ILE A 81 -26.57 -5.40 7.40
N VAL A 82 -27.29 -4.37 6.96
CA VAL A 82 -26.70 -3.24 6.22
C VAL A 82 -25.67 -2.53 7.08
N ALA A 83 -25.95 -2.29 8.36
CA ALA A 83 -25.00 -1.70 9.29
C ALA A 83 -23.72 -2.56 9.44
N ALA A 84 -23.86 -3.88 9.55
CA ALA A 84 -22.73 -4.80 9.64
C ALA A 84 -21.85 -4.75 8.37
N ILE A 85 -22.47 -4.69 7.18
CA ILE A 85 -21.73 -4.57 5.91
C ILE A 85 -20.99 -3.24 5.85
N VAL A 86 -21.62 -2.14 6.23
CA VAL A 86 -20.98 -0.81 6.24
C VAL A 86 -19.81 -0.79 7.20
N CYS A 87 -19.96 -1.32 8.43
CA CYS A 87 -18.88 -1.42 9.39
C CYS A 87 -17.71 -2.28 8.86
N ALA A 88 -18.00 -3.41 8.22
CA ALA A 88 -16.97 -4.28 7.64
C ALA A 88 -16.26 -3.60 6.47
N ALA A 89 -16.96 -2.85 5.63
CA ALA A 89 -16.38 -2.08 4.54
C ALA A 89 -15.45 -0.97 5.06
N ILE A 90 -15.86 -0.25 6.10
CA ILE A 90 -15.03 0.76 6.76
C ILE A 90 -13.79 0.11 7.37
N ALA A 91 -13.93 -1.01 8.09
CA ALA A 91 -12.79 -1.72 8.68
C ALA A 91 -11.80 -2.21 7.61
N TYR A 92 -12.30 -2.73 6.49
CA TYR A 92 -11.47 -3.12 5.35
C TYR A 92 -10.70 -1.92 4.77
N PHE A 93 -11.38 -0.80 4.55
CA PHE A 93 -10.78 0.43 4.03
C PHE A 93 -9.69 0.97 4.96
N LEU A 94 -9.96 1.05 6.27
CA LEU A 94 -8.97 1.47 7.27
C LEU A 94 -7.77 0.54 7.31
N SER A 95 -7.96 -0.77 7.19
CA SER A 95 -6.88 -1.75 7.14
C SER A 95 -5.99 -1.55 5.91
N MET A 96 -6.59 -1.22 4.76
CA MET A 96 -5.87 -0.91 3.54
C MET A 96 -5.03 0.38 3.69
N LEU A 97 -5.61 1.44 4.26
CA LEU A 97 -4.87 2.69 4.54
C LEU A 97 -3.70 2.46 5.51
N THR A 98 -3.93 1.67 6.56
CA THR A 98 -2.88 1.32 7.53
C THR A 98 -1.72 0.57 6.85
N ARG A 99 -2.01 -0.35 5.94
CA ARG A 99 -1.00 -1.06 5.16
C ARG A 99 -0.11 -0.09 4.36
N PHE A 100 -0.71 0.89 3.68
CA PHE A 100 0.05 1.89 2.92
C PHE A 100 0.87 2.81 3.84
N ALA A 101 0.31 3.21 4.98
CA ALA A 101 1.03 4.03 5.97
C ALA A 101 2.25 3.29 6.54
N ILE A 102 2.10 2.01 6.87
CA ILE A 102 3.21 1.16 7.34
C ILE A 102 4.27 1.03 6.24
N SER A 103 3.87 0.81 4.99
CA SER A 103 4.81 0.70 3.87
C SER A 103 5.67 1.96 3.73
N ARG A 104 5.05 3.14 3.73
CA ARG A 104 5.79 4.41 3.66
C ARG A 104 6.72 4.63 4.85
N LYS A 105 6.26 4.33 6.07
CA LYS A 105 7.10 4.46 7.28
C LYS A 105 8.34 3.56 7.22
N ARG A 106 8.23 2.37 6.64
CA ARG A 106 9.35 1.44 6.45
C ARG A 106 10.41 2.01 5.52
N GLU A 107 10.03 2.68 4.43
CA GLU A 107 10.97 3.37 3.54
C GLU A 107 11.78 4.44 4.30
N PHE A 108 11.10 5.29 5.09
CA PHE A 108 11.81 6.30 5.91
C PHE A 108 12.73 5.66 6.95
N MET A 109 12.33 4.53 7.54
CA MET A 109 13.19 3.80 8.48
C MET A 109 14.40 3.15 7.77
N ALA A 110 14.23 2.69 6.52
CA ALA A 110 15.31 2.14 5.72
C ALA A 110 16.28 3.25 5.28
N ASP A 111 15.77 4.44 4.93
CA ASP A 111 16.59 5.60 4.61
C ASP A 111 17.42 6.04 5.83
N ALA A 112 16.79 6.17 7.00
CA ALA A 112 17.49 6.55 8.24
C ALA A 112 18.53 5.49 8.64
N GLY A 113 18.19 4.19 8.54
CA GLY A 113 19.13 3.12 8.84
C GLY A 113 20.27 3.03 7.84
N GLY A 114 20.03 3.29 6.56
CA GLY A 114 21.06 3.39 5.52
C GLY A 114 22.01 4.56 5.79
N ALA A 115 21.45 5.73 6.13
CA ALA A 115 22.22 6.93 6.52
C ALA A 115 23.07 6.68 7.78
N GLU A 116 22.53 5.97 8.77
CA GLU A 116 23.25 5.59 10.00
C GLU A 116 24.42 4.65 9.69
N LEU A 117 24.21 3.64 8.85
CA LEU A 117 25.22 2.65 8.50
C LEU A 117 26.39 3.26 7.72
N THR A 118 26.11 4.12 6.76
CA THR A 118 27.13 4.74 5.90
C THR A 118 27.72 6.02 6.48
N ARG A 119 27.00 6.65 7.43
CA ARG A 119 27.28 8.01 7.93
C ARG A 119 27.34 9.06 6.82
N ASN A 120 26.70 8.78 5.69
CA ASN A 120 26.68 9.64 4.52
C ASN A 120 25.26 9.69 3.91
N PRO A 121 24.32 10.43 4.56
CA PRO A 121 22.95 10.56 4.07
C PRO A 121 22.89 11.26 2.71
N GLN A 122 23.86 12.13 2.41
CA GLN A 122 23.90 12.90 1.16
C GLN A 122 24.16 11.99 -0.05
N ALA A 123 24.95 10.93 0.10
CA ALA A 123 25.17 9.96 -0.96
C ALA A 123 23.89 9.22 -1.33
N LEU A 124 23.10 8.80 -0.33
CA LEU A 124 21.80 8.17 -0.59
C LEU A 124 20.80 9.15 -1.23
N ALA A 125 20.79 10.43 -0.78
CA ALA A 125 19.96 11.46 -1.39
C ALA A 125 20.35 11.73 -2.86
N SER A 126 21.65 11.74 -3.17
CA SER A 126 22.17 11.87 -4.53
C SER A 126 21.78 10.68 -5.40
N ALA A 127 21.93 9.45 -4.89
CA ALA A 127 21.50 8.23 -5.57
C ALA A 127 20.01 8.29 -5.93
N LEU A 128 19.15 8.68 -4.98
CA LEU A 128 17.71 8.82 -5.22
C LEU A 128 17.40 9.87 -6.30
N ARG A 129 18.12 11.00 -6.35
CA ARG A 129 17.98 12.02 -7.42
C ARG A 129 18.36 11.43 -8.78
N LYS A 130 19.52 10.77 -8.86
CA LYS A 130 19.99 10.16 -10.11
C LYS A 130 18.99 9.13 -10.62
N ILE A 131 18.56 8.20 -9.77
CA ILE A 131 17.61 7.13 -10.14
C ILE A 131 16.25 7.73 -10.56
N SER A 132 15.75 8.75 -9.87
CA SER A 132 14.45 9.36 -10.20
C SER A 132 14.45 10.16 -11.50
N SER A 133 15.60 10.71 -11.89
CA SER A 133 15.77 11.51 -13.11
C SER A 133 16.16 10.69 -14.33
N ALA A 134 16.60 9.44 -14.16
CA ALA A 134 17.06 8.59 -15.24
C ALA A 134 15.90 8.03 -16.08
N PRO A 135 15.76 8.41 -17.36
CA PRO A 135 14.75 7.84 -18.24
C PRO A 135 15.11 6.35 -18.50
N GLY A 136 14.33 5.45 -17.92
CA GLY A 136 14.48 4.00 -18.15
C GLY A 136 14.93 3.18 -16.96
N LEU A 137 15.68 3.70 -15.99
CA LEU A 137 16.06 2.94 -14.78
C LEU A 137 14.88 2.79 -13.82
N GLY A 138 14.03 3.82 -13.68
CA GLY A 138 12.78 3.73 -12.92
C GLY A 138 11.69 2.91 -13.63
N HIS A 139 11.87 2.58 -14.90
CA HIS A 139 10.94 1.73 -15.65
C HIS A 139 11.24 0.24 -15.48
N ILE A 140 12.52 -0.13 -15.27
CA ILE A 140 12.95 -1.53 -15.09
C ILE A 140 12.51 -2.07 -13.72
N GLU A 141 12.62 -1.28 -12.66
CA GLU A 141 12.03 -1.66 -11.35
C GLU A 141 10.50 -1.73 -11.36
N ARG A 142 9.85 -0.98 -12.27
CA ARG A 142 8.39 -1.03 -12.43
C ARG A 142 7.90 -2.16 -13.32
N GLU A 143 8.66 -2.60 -14.32
CA GLU A 143 8.21 -3.68 -15.20
C GLU A 143 8.24 -5.05 -14.53
N ASP A 144 9.23 -5.35 -13.69
CA ASP A 144 9.29 -6.60 -12.95
C ASP A 144 8.20 -6.71 -11.87
N ILE A 145 7.75 -5.56 -11.33
CA ILE A 145 6.63 -5.47 -10.38
C ILE A 145 5.31 -5.15 -11.08
N ALA A 146 5.34 -4.49 -12.25
CA ALA A 146 4.15 -4.11 -13.01
C ALA A 146 3.36 -5.32 -13.55
N GLN A 147 3.99 -6.49 -13.70
CA GLN A 147 3.28 -7.74 -14.01
C GLN A 147 2.37 -8.21 -12.86
N LEU A 148 2.55 -7.68 -11.64
CA LEU A 148 1.67 -7.90 -10.48
C LEU A 148 0.56 -6.84 -10.33
N TYR A 149 0.60 -5.74 -11.08
CA TYR A 149 -0.40 -4.66 -11.03
C TYR A 149 -1.10 -4.48 -12.37
N ILE A 150 -2.37 -4.88 -12.43
CA ILE A 150 -3.22 -4.90 -13.63
C ILE A 150 -3.61 -3.50 -14.15
N ILE A 151 -3.22 -2.40 -13.51
CA ILE A 151 -3.63 -1.04 -13.93
C ILE A 151 -2.44 -0.08 -13.90
N HIS A 152 -2.08 0.44 -15.08
CA HIS A 152 -1.20 1.60 -15.25
C HIS A 152 -2.00 2.90 -15.12
N PRO A 153 -1.79 3.75 -14.11
CA PRO A 153 -2.36 5.09 -14.12
C PRO A 153 -1.51 6.01 -15.00
N LYS A 154 -2.06 6.44 -16.12
CA LYS A 154 -1.54 7.59 -16.90
C LYS A 154 -1.52 8.83 -16.02
N LYS A 155 -0.42 9.62 -16.08
CA LYS A 155 -0.32 10.95 -15.47
C LYS A 155 -1.51 11.82 -15.88
N ILE A 156 -2.44 12.06 -14.96
CA ILE A 156 -3.53 13.02 -15.08
C ILE A 156 -3.19 14.22 -14.18
N LYS A 157 -3.40 15.42 -14.70
CA LYS A 157 -3.06 16.72 -14.10
C LYS A 157 -3.48 16.85 -12.62
N GLN A 158 -2.60 17.52 -11.85
CA GLN A 158 -2.69 17.83 -10.43
C GLN A 158 -4.06 18.41 -10.04
N ASN A 159 -4.87 17.57 -9.37
CA ASN A 159 -6.09 17.94 -8.70
C ASN A 159 -6.26 17.05 -7.45
N PHE A 160 -7.30 17.29 -6.66
CA PHE A 160 -7.70 16.56 -5.46
C PHE A 160 -7.48 15.02 -5.53
N PHE A 161 -7.57 14.42 -6.73
CA PHE A 161 -7.29 13.00 -7.00
C PHE A 161 -5.82 12.62 -6.77
N ASP A 162 -4.84 13.51 -7.00
CA ASP A 162 -3.43 13.19 -6.77
C ASP A 162 -3.13 13.05 -5.27
N LYS A 163 -3.80 13.85 -4.44
CA LYS A 163 -3.72 13.75 -2.98
C LYS A 163 -4.35 12.46 -2.46
N LEU A 164 -5.44 12.00 -3.08
CA LEU A 164 -6.01 10.68 -2.83
C LEU A 164 -5.08 9.57 -3.34
N GLN A 165 -4.52 9.69 -4.52
CA GLN A 165 -3.59 8.72 -5.10
C GLN A 165 -2.33 8.57 -4.26
N SER A 166 -1.81 9.66 -3.67
CA SER A 166 -0.67 9.61 -2.75
C SER A 166 -0.96 8.81 -1.47
N LEU A 167 -2.21 8.76 -1.02
CA LEU A 167 -2.62 7.94 0.13
C LEU A 167 -2.55 6.43 -0.17
N PHE A 168 -2.73 6.06 -1.45
CA PHE A 168 -2.68 4.68 -1.92
C PHE A 168 -1.31 4.29 -2.51
N SER A 169 -0.33 5.20 -2.49
CA SER A 169 1.04 4.88 -2.87
C SER A 169 1.71 4.03 -1.80
N THR A 170 2.38 2.96 -2.21
CA THR A 170 3.17 2.09 -1.34
C THR A 170 4.50 2.73 -0.92
N HIS A 171 4.99 3.69 -1.72
CA HIS A 171 6.24 4.42 -1.45
C HIS A 171 5.95 5.91 -1.23
N PRO A 172 6.70 6.58 -0.33
CA PRO A 172 6.68 8.03 -0.23
C PRO A 172 7.26 8.66 -1.49
N SER A 173 7.00 9.95 -1.72
CA SER A 173 7.60 10.65 -2.84
C SER A 173 9.13 10.69 -2.70
N THR A 174 9.84 10.56 -3.82
CA THR A 174 11.30 10.62 -3.82
C THR A 174 11.80 11.97 -3.31
N GLU A 175 11.06 13.05 -3.63
CA GLU A 175 11.39 14.39 -3.14
C GLU A 175 11.30 14.50 -1.61
N GLU A 176 10.32 13.87 -0.99
CA GLU A 176 10.16 13.87 0.47
C GLU A 176 11.28 13.08 1.15
N ARG A 177 11.65 11.93 0.60
CA ARG A 177 12.78 11.12 1.09
C ARG A 177 14.10 11.92 1.00
N ILE A 178 14.38 12.53 -0.14
CA ILE A 178 15.56 13.36 -0.36
C ILE A 178 15.59 14.50 0.64
N ARG A 179 14.47 15.23 0.81
CA ARG A 179 14.38 16.37 1.74
C ARG A 179 14.71 15.97 3.18
N ILE A 180 14.26 14.77 3.61
CA ILE A 180 14.55 14.27 4.96
C ILE A 180 16.02 13.87 5.08
N LEU A 181 16.60 13.19 4.10
CA LEU A 181 18.01 12.81 4.10
C LEU A 181 18.96 14.01 4.11
N GLU A 182 18.56 15.12 3.52
CA GLU A 182 19.35 16.37 3.53
C GLU A 182 19.32 17.12 4.88
N GLN A 183 18.44 16.73 5.78
CA GLN A 183 18.33 17.32 7.12
C GLN A 183 19.15 16.55 8.18
N PHE A 184 19.73 15.39 7.81
CA PHE A 184 20.65 14.64 8.64
C PHE A 184 22.06 15.22 8.55
#